data_c9b26c79574664d94bb0a2b445b8ae91
#
_entry.id   c9b26c79574664d94bb0a2b445b8ae91
#
_cell.length_a   1.000
_cell.length_b   1.000
_cell.length_c   1.000
_cell.angle_alpha   90.00
_cell.angle_beta   90.00
_cell.angle_gamma   90.00
#
_symmetry.space_group_name_H-M   'P 1'
#
loop_
_entity.id
_entity.type
_entity.pdbx_description
1 polymer ?
#
loop_
_entity_poly.entity_id
_entity_poly.type
_entity_poly.pdbx_seq_one_letter_code
_entity_poly.pdbx_strand_id
1 'polypeptide(L)'
;MKNSLEILRNEFEELKHNPMYEFEYRIELFEQNDFYKWKITSLGPKDTPYANGIFFIKVEFPMDYPNSAPRIYFLTRFCHPNVNLSNGYVCVNFLRYNWNKSPKVREILTKLYSIYYLVNPDSPFSRELADLYRKDRELYYLQVRFDTHKYAKIDSFEDFKSFYKWKLSLPSNKKSNENSNKILNNKNIKLTFNINGEPIKKCINCNSNMRIGELRTSISKMAGRDLMWEIYIYEGRKLDENLTLGENGLKSESFITVISDVHY
;
A
#
# COMPACT_ATOMS: atom_id res chain seq x y z
N MET A 1 -2.43 -15.75 27.98
CA MET A 1 -1.92 -15.06 26.76
C MET A 1 -2.21 -15.93 25.55
N LYS A 2 -2.76 -15.37 24.47
CA LYS A 2 -2.92 -16.14 23.23
C LYS A 2 -1.53 -16.49 22.70
N ASN A 3 -1.37 -17.72 22.25
CA ASN A 3 -0.14 -18.22 21.64
C ASN A 3 -0.02 -17.57 20.23
N SER A 4 1.19 -17.30 19.75
CA SER A 4 1.49 -16.72 18.43
C SER A 4 0.77 -17.45 17.28
N LEU A 5 0.73 -18.79 17.34
CA LEU A 5 0.03 -19.61 16.36
C LEU A 5 -1.48 -19.34 16.34
N GLU A 6 -2.12 -19.20 17.50
CA GLU A 6 -3.55 -18.89 17.59
C GLU A 6 -3.86 -17.49 17.05
N ILE A 7 -2.99 -16.51 17.32
CA ILE A 7 -3.11 -15.16 16.81
C ILE A 7 -3.02 -15.19 15.27
N LEU A 8 -1.98 -15.80 14.71
CA LEU A 8 -1.75 -15.86 13.27
C LEU A 8 -2.85 -16.63 12.54
N ARG A 9 -3.35 -17.72 13.11
CA ARG A 9 -4.49 -18.47 12.55
C ARG A 9 -5.73 -17.59 12.48
N ASN A 10 -6.07 -16.89 13.56
CA ASN A 10 -7.26 -16.05 13.62
C ASN A 10 -7.16 -14.88 12.63
N GLU A 11 -5.99 -14.23 12.53
CA GLU A 11 -5.78 -13.13 11.59
C GLU A 11 -5.77 -13.59 10.13
N PHE A 12 -5.25 -14.79 9.85
CA PHE A 12 -5.30 -15.40 8.52
C PHE A 12 -6.75 -15.65 8.08
N GLU A 13 -7.55 -16.28 8.94
CA GLU A 13 -8.97 -16.55 8.65
C GLU A 13 -9.78 -15.25 8.57
N GLU A 14 -9.51 -14.25 9.43
CA GLU A 14 -10.13 -12.93 9.33
C GLU A 14 -9.88 -12.29 7.97
N LEU A 15 -8.64 -12.30 7.49
CA LEU A 15 -8.26 -11.71 6.19
C LEU A 15 -8.81 -12.51 5.00
N LYS A 16 -9.01 -13.82 5.13
CA LYS A 16 -9.68 -14.63 4.10
C LYS A 16 -11.18 -14.32 3.99
N HIS A 17 -11.86 -14.09 5.12
CA HIS A 17 -13.30 -13.79 5.15
C HIS A 17 -13.58 -12.31 4.87
N ASN A 18 -12.66 -11.43 5.24
CA ASN A 18 -12.76 -9.99 5.05
C ASN A 18 -11.48 -9.45 4.38
N PRO A 19 -11.25 -9.77 3.09
CA PRO A 19 -10.06 -9.36 2.38
C PRO A 19 -10.01 -7.83 2.20
N MET A 20 -8.79 -7.32 2.03
CA MET A 20 -8.53 -5.91 1.74
C MET A 20 -8.58 -5.73 0.22
N TYR A 21 -9.78 -5.61 -0.33
CA TYR A 21 -10.01 -5.56 -1.79
C TYR A 21 -9.31 -4.39 -2.48
N GLU A 22 -9.06 -3.32 -1.73
CA GLU A 22 -8.39 -2.12 -2.21
C GLU A 22 -6.95 -2.34 -2.64
N PHE A 23 -6.30 -3.41 -2.13
CA PHE A 23 -4.89 -3.67 -2.41
C PHE A 23 -4.64 -4.73 -3.49
N GLU A 24 -5.68 -5.25 -4.11
CA GLU A 24 -5.59 -6.28 -5.16
C GLU A 24 -4.55 -7.36 -4.84
N TYR A 25 -4.62 -7.99 -3.66
CA TYR A 25 -3.76 -9.10 -3.29
C TYR A 25 -4.52 -10.34 -2.82
N ARG A 26 -3.89 -11.48 -2.95
CA ARG A 26 -4.33 -12.78 -2.47
C ARG A 26 -3.38 -13.29 -1.40
N ILE A 27 -3.92 -13.87 -0.33
CA ILE A 27 -3.16 -14.45 0.77
C ILE A 27 -3.37 -15.95 0.79
N GLU A 28 -2.26 -16.67 0.92
CA GLU A 28 -2.22 -18.13 1.06
C GLU A 28 -1.16 -18.50 2.11
N LEU A 29 -1.26 -19.69 2.69
CA LEU A 29 -0.14 -20.24 3.45
C LEU A 29 0.96 -20.64 2.47
N PHE A 30 2.21 -20.38 2.81
CA PHE A 30 3.37 -20.74 1.97
C PHE A 30 3.55 -22.26 1.92
N GLU A 31 3.34 -22.93 3.05
CA GLU A 31 3.31 -24.37 3.23
C GLU A 31 2.00 -24.78 3.91
N GLN A 32 1.47 -25.95 3.60
CA GLN A 32 0.21 -26.40 4.18
C GLN A 32 0.31 -26.46 5.72
N ASN A 33 -0.65 -25.82 6.40
CA ASN A 33 -0.74 -25.72 7.87
C ASN A 33 0.39 -24.93 8.56
N ASP A 34 1.30 -24.29 7.85
CA ASP A 34 2.31 -23.41 8.44
C ASP A 34 1.81 -21.96 8.48
N PHE A 35 1.15 -21.58 9.58
CA PHE A 35 0.66 -20.21 9.79
C PHE A 35 1.77 -19.18 10.06
N TYR A 36 3.02 -19.59 10.23
CA TYR A 36 4.14 -18.67 10.37
C TYR A 36 4.71 -18.19 9.03
N LYS A 37 4.33 -18.82 7.92
CA LYS A 37 4.79 -18.44 6.58
C LYS A 37 3.62 -18.21 5.64
N TRP A 38 3.44 -16.98 5.22
CA TRP A 38 2.38 -16.60 4.30
C TRP A 38 2.94 -16.25 2.93
N LYS A 39 2.21 -16.66 1.89
CA LYS A 39 2.44 -16.25 0.51
C LYS A 39 1.39 -15.20 0.13
N ILE A 40 1.87 -14.09 -0.40
CA ILE A 40 1.01 -13.02 -0.91
C ILE A 40 1.28 -12.89 -2.39
N THR A 41 0.22 -12.90 -3.18
CA THR A 41 0.25 -12.53 -4.59
C THR A 41 -0.35 -11.14 -4.71
N SER A 42 0.44 -10.14 -5.12
CA SER A 42 0.04 -8.75 -5.23
C SER A 42 0.13 -8.26 -6.66
N LEU A 43 -0.85 -7.46 -7.09
CA LEU A 43 -0.75 -6.70 -8.33
C LEU A 43 -0.06 -5.36 -8.07
N GLY A 44 0.80 -4.98 -8.98
CA GLY A 44 1.36 -3.62 -9.02
C GLY A 44 0.26 -2.60 -9.33
N PRO A 45 0.10 -1.54 -8.49
CA PRO A 45 -0.94 -0.54 -8.67
C PRO A 45 -0.82 0.16 -10.04
N LYS A 46 -1.96 0.46 -10.66
CA LYS A 46 -2.04 0.97 -12.04
C LYS A 46 -1.35 2.32 -12.25
N ASP A 47 -1.31 3.15 -11.22
CA ASP A 47 -0.73 4.50 -11.22
C ASP A 47 0.74 4.53 -10.80
N THR A 48 1.39 3.36 -10.71
CA THR A 48 2.81 3.23 -10.35
C THR A 48 3.64 2.65 -11.48
N PRO A 49 4.96 2.76 -11.44
CA PRO A 49 5.84 2.11 -12.41
C PRO A 49 5.82 0.57 -12.33
N TYR A 50 5.15 0.02 -11.32
CA TYR A 50 4.92 -1.41 -11.12
C TYR A 50 3.64 -1.94 -11.78
N ALA A 51 2.88 -1.07 -12.45
CA ALA A 51 1.60 -1.41 -13.09
C ALA A 51 1.70 -2.66 -13.97
N ASN A 52 0.66 -3.50 -13.89
CA ASN A 52 0.56 -4.79 -14.59
C ASN A 52 1.58 -5.86 -14.14
N GLY A 53 2.45 -5.58 -13.17
CA GLY A 53 3.32 -6.57 -12.56
C GLY A 53 2.57 -7.44 -11.55
N ILE A 54 2.97 -8.71 -11.48
CA ILE A 54 2.47 -9.67 -10.50
C ILE A 54 3.63 -10.04 -9.60
N PHE A 55 3.47 -9.74 -8.31
CA PHE A 55 4.54 -9.89 -7.32
C PHE A 55 4.18 -10.96 -6.30
N PHE A 56 5.04 -11.95 -6.16
CA PHE A 56 4.96 -12.95 -5.12
C PHE A 56 5.80 -12.48 -3.93
N ILE A 57 5.21 -12.51 -2.76
CA ILE A 57 5.82 -12.01 -1.54
C ILE A 57 5.69 -13.09 -0.47
N LYS A 58 6.76 -13.34 0.26
CA LYS A 58 6.77 -14.20 1.44
C LYS A 58 6.81 -13.35 2.70
N VAL A 59 5.94 -13.65 3.67
CA VAL A 59 5.97 -13.08 5.01
C VAL A 59 6.29 -14.20 5.99
N GLU A 60 7.35 -14.04 6.76
CA GLU A 60 7.77 -14.97 7.80
C GLU A 60 7.56 -14.35 9.19
N PHE A 61 6.64 -14.90 9.95
CA PHE A 61 6.37 -14.47 11.31
C PHE A 61 7.31 -15.18 12.29
N PRO A 62 7.89 -14.47 13.26
CA PRO A 62 8.69 -15.09 14.29
C PRO A 62 7.81 -15.84 15.31
N MET A 63 8.40 -16.81 16.02
CA MET A 63 7.70 -17.62 17.01
C MET A 63 7.17 -16.80 18.20
N ASP A 64 7.77 -15.65 18.44
CA ASP A 64 7.37 -14.71 19.50
C ASP A 64 6.45 -13.58 18.99
N TYR A 65 5.93 -13.70 17.76
CA TYR A 65 4.95 -12.74 17.24
C TYR A 65 3.78 -12.56 18.23
N PRO A 66 3.31 -11.35 18.53
CA PRO A 66 3.64 -10.05 17.90
C PRO A 66 4.79 -9.28 18.59
N ASN A 67 5.61 -9.89 19.44
CA ASN A 67 6.71 -9.19 20.12
C ASN A 67 7.81 -8.75 19.14
N SER A 68 8.12 -9.60 18.18
CA SER A 68 9.07 -9.29 17.10
C SER A 68 8.35 -9.12 15.76
N ALA A 69 8.90 -8.25 14.92
CA ALA A 69 8.37 -7.97 13.59
C ALA A 69 8.57 -9.16 12.63
N PRO A 70 7.66 -9.41 11.68
CA PRO A 70 7.86 -10.38 10.63
C PRO A 70 8.98 -9.96 9.67
N ARG A 71 9.51 -10.92 8.95
CA ARG A 71 10.41 -10.71 7.82
C ARG A 71 9.62 -10.81 6.52
N ILE A 72 9.89 -9.90 5.58
CA ILE A 72 9.18 -9.83 4.31
C ILE A 72 10.19 -9.92 3.18
N TYR A 73 9.84 -10.72 2.17
CA TYR A 73 10.68 -10.95 1.00
C TYR A 73 9.85 -10.91 -0.28
N PHE A 74 10.24 -10.09 -1.24
CA PHE A 74 9.77 -10.25 -2.61
C PHE A 74 10.45 -11.46 -3.23
N LEU A 75 9.66 -12.45 -3.63
CA LEU A 75 10.13 -13.62 -4.36
C LEU A 75 10.29 -13.29 -5.86
N THR A 76 9.42 -12.42 -6.36
CA THR A 76 9.59 -11.77 -7.67
C THR A 76 10.61 -10.66 -7.54
N ARG A 77 11.53 -10.54 -8.50
CA ARG A 77 12.48 -9.41 -8.53
C ARG A 77 11.73 -8.09 -8.48
N PHE A 78 12.04 -7.29 -7.48
CA PHE A 78 11.41 -5.99 -7.21
C PHE A 78 12.45 -4.89 -7.24
N CYS A 79 12.46 -4.10 -8.32
CA CYS A 79 13.40 -3.00 -8.51
C CYS A 79 13.03 -1.82 -7.62
N HIS A 80 13.63 -1.77 -6.42
CA HIS A 80 13.34 -0.74 -5.42
C HIS A 80 14.55 -0.52 -4.50
N PRO A 81 14.93 0.72 -4.16
CA PRO A 81 16.09 1.01 -3.32
C PRO A 81 16.04 0.32 -1.94
N ASN A 82 14.86 0.18 -1.36
CA ASN A 82 14.67 -0.41 -0.02
C ASN A 82 14.39 -1.92 -0.03
N VAL A 83 14.58 -2.58 -1.17
CA VAL A 83 14.51 -4.04 -1.30
C VAL A 83 15.86 -4.57 -1.76
N ASN A 84 16.37 -5.58 -1.06
CA ASN A 84 17.61 -6.23 -1.43
C ASN A 84 17.40 -7.03 -2.72
N LEU A 85 18.06 -6.61 -3.81
CA LEU A 85 17.89 -7.20 -5.14
C LEU A 85 18.38 -8.66 -5.24
N SER A 86 19.24 -9.11 -4.32
CA SER A 86 19.80 -10.47 -4.34
C SER A 86 18.89 -11.50 -3.67
N ASN A 87 18.13 -11.11 -2.65
CA ASN A 87 17.29 -12.04 -1.88
C ASN A 87 15.85 -11.56 -1.64
N GLY A 88 15.48 -10.39 -2.17
CA GLY A 88 14.15 -9.81 -2.05
C GLY A 88 13.78 -9.26 -0.67
N TYR A 89 14.71 -9.27 0.30
CA TYR A 89 14.42 -8.81 1.65
C TYR A 89 14.05 -7.33 1.67
N VAL A 90 12.90 -7.04 2.28
CA VAL A 90 12.41 -5.66 2.45
C VAL A 90 13.08 -5.02 3.66
N CYS A 91 13.62 -3.81 3.50
CA CYS A 91 14.23 -3.08 4.61
C CYS A 91 13.22 -2.84 5.73
N VAL A 92 13.53 -3.38 6.89
CA VAL A 92 12.61 -3.41 8.03
C VAL A 92 12.51 -2.05 8.74
N ASN A 93 13.38 -1.08 8.42
CA ASN A 93 13.16 0.28 8.93
C ASN A 93 11.77 0.79 8.56
N PHE A 94 11.26 0.39 7.41
CA PHE A 94 9.88 0.61 7.00
C PHE A 94 8.84 -0.04 7.94
N LEU A 95 9.15 -1.20 8.55
CA LEU A 95 8.30 -1.91 9.48
C LEU A 95 8.71 -1.71 10.95
N ARG A 96 9.99 -1.47 11.23
CA ARG A 96 10.56 -1.44 12.59
C ARG A 96 10.50 -0.10 13.29
N TYR A 97 10.49 1.02 12.56
CA TYR A 97 10.24 2.30 13.21
C TYR A 97 8.85 2.26 13.83
N ASN A 98 8.81 2.16 15.16
CA ASN A 98 7.61 2.03 15.96
C ASN A 98 6.90 0.65 15.87
N TRP A 99 7.65 -0.49 15.80
CA TRP A 99 7.02 -1.76 16.07
C TRP A 99 6.47 -1.76 17.49
N ASN A 100 5.18 -1.52 17.63
CA ASN A 100 4.47 -1.73 18.87
C ASN A 100 3.98 -3.19 18.89
N LYS A 101 3.96 -3.81 20.08
CA LYS A 101 3.65 -5.23 20.30
C LYS A 101 2.24 -5.66 19.90
N SER A 102 1.56 -4.92 19.01
CA SER A 102 0.15 -5.20 18.68
C SER A 102 -0.30 -4.76 17.27
N PRO A 103 0.54 -4.63 16.24
CA PRO A 103 -0.02 -4.38 14.93
C PRO A 103 -0.69 -5.65 14.44
N LYS A 104 -1.93 -5.51 13.96
CA LYS A 104 -2.60 -6.57 13.22
C LYS A 104 -1.88 -6.81 11.90
N VAL A 105 -1.94 -8.05 11.39
CA VAL A 105 -1.36 -8.38 10.07
C VAL A 105 -1.93 -7.47 8.98
N ARG A 106 -3.18 -7.06 9.07
CA ARG A 106 -3.80 -6.06 8.19
C ARG A 106 -2.99 -4.77 8.10
N GLU A 107 -2.51 -4.24 9.21
CA GLU A 107 -1.68 -3.01 9.24
C GLU A 107 -0.30 -3.25 8.61
N ILE A 108 0.28 -4.43 8.83
CA ILE A 108 1.55 -4.81 8.21
C ILE A 108 1.40 -4.86 6.69
N LEU A 109 0.30 -5.44 6.19
CA LEU A 109 0.02 -5.53 4.76
C LEU A 109 -0.25 -4.15 4.14
N THR A 110 -0.96 -3.27 4.86
CA THR A 110 -1.15 -1.88 4.44
C THR A 110 0.18 -1.15 4.29
N LYS A 111 1.08 -1.29 5.27
CA LYS A 111 2.43 -0.73 5.18
C LYS A 111 3.24 -1.36 4.05
N LEU A 112 3.15 -2.68 3.88
CA LEU A 112 3.82 -3.36 2.76
C LEU A 112 3.34 -2.82 1.41
N TYR A 113 2.05 -2.60 1.24
CA TYR A 113 1.51 -2.05 0.00
C TYR A 113 2.05 -0.65 -0.33
N SER A 114 2.33 0.16 0.69
CA SER A 114 2.87 1.49 0.46
C SER A 114 4.26 1.51 -0.22
N ILE A 115 4.98 0.37 -0.25
CA ILE A 115 6.28 0.26 -0.93
C ILE A 115 6.17 0.49 -2.45
N TYR A 116 4.98 0.29 -3.05
CA TYR A 116 4.78 0.60 -4.46
C TYR A 116 4.83 2.09 -4.77
N TYR A 117 4.65 2.94 -3.76
CA TYR A 117 4.56 4.39 -3.87
C TYR A 117 5.74 5.11 -3.23
N LEU A 118 6.37 4.51 -2.22
CA LEU A 118 7.36 5.15 -1.37
C LEU A 118 8.76 4.62 -1.62
N VAL A 119 9.69 5.54 -1.75
CA VAL A 119 11.13 5.26 -1.77
C VAL A 119 11.78 6.04 -0.63
N ASN A 120 12.49 5.33 0.24
CA ASN A 120 13.38 5.98 1.21
C ASN A 120 14.83 5.89 0.68
N PRO A 121 15.33 6.97 0.06
CA PRO A 121 16.66 6.96 -0.51
C PRO A 121 17.79 7.05 0.54
N ASP A 122 17.48 7.38 1.80
CA ASP A 122 18.50 7.63 2.83
C ASP A 122 18.94 6.36 3.56
N SER A 123 18.14 5.28 3.47
CA SER A 123 18.49 3.96 4.02
C SER A 123 18.30 2.85 2.98
N PRO A 124 19.02 2.90 1.86
CA PRO A 124 18.82 1.95 0.77
C PRO A 124 19.64 0.68 0.94
N PHE A 125 19.15 -0.44 0.40
CA PHE A 125 19.95 -1.62 0.07
C PHE A 125 20.74 -1.40 -1.23
N SER A 126 20.15 -0.71 -2.22
CA SER A 126 20.81 -0.33 -3.45
C SER A 126 21.05 1.18 -3.48
N ARG A 127 22.33 1.57 -3.23
CA ARG A 127 22.75 2.96 -3.37
C ARG A 127 22.58 3.47 -4.79
N GLU A 128 22.84 2.61 -5.78
CA GLU A 128 22.73 2.91 -7.19
C GLU A 128 21.30 3.34 -7.58
N LEU A 129 20.28 2.57 -7.13
CA LEU A 129 18.88 2.91 -7.35
C LEU A 129 18.45 4.16 -6.56
N ALA A 130 18.97 4.34 -5.34
CA ALA A 130 18.68 5.52 -4.54
C ALA A 130 19.25 6.80 -5.17
N ASP A 131 20.48 6.71 -5.69
CA ASP A 131 21.12 7.82 -6.37
C ASP A 131 20.42 8.15 -7.69
N LEU A 132 19.99 7.12 -8.44
CA LEU A 132 19.19 7.30 -9.64
C LEU A 132 17.86 7.99 -9.32
N TYR A 133 17.17 7.54 -8.27
CA TYR A 133 15.92 8.14 -7.80
C TYR A 133 16.07 9.62 -7.41
N ARG A 134 17.21 10.01 -6.83
CA ARG A 134 17.49 11.41 -6.47
C ARG A 134 17.85 12.27 -7.68
N LYS A 135 18.66 11.73 -8.60
CA LYS A 135 19.25 12.48 -9.72
C LYS A 135 18.33 12.56 -10.94
N ASP A 136 17.64 11.45 -11.23
CA ASP A 136 16.78 11.32 -12.41
C ASP A 136 15.62 10.36 -12.14
N ARG A 137 14.51 10.92 -11.67
CA ARG A 137 13.31 10.14 -11.33
C ARG A 137 12.68 9.47 -12.55
N GLU A 138 12.73 10.11 -13.71
CA GLU A 138 12.16 9.52 -14.93
C GLU A 138 12.93 8.28 -15.35
N LEU A 139 14.25 8.36 -15.35
CA LEU A 139 15.10 7.21 -15.64
C LEU A 139 14.94 6.10 -14.60
N TYR A 140 14.81 6.46 -13.32
CA TYR A 140 14.47 5.49 -12.27
C TYR A 140 13.15 4.79 -12.55
N TYR A 141 12.08 5.52 -12.89
CA TYR A 141 10.77 4.92 -13.20
C TYR A 141 10.80 4.10 -14.50
N LEU A 142 11.61 4.48 -15.48
CA LEU A 142 11.83 3.66 -16.68
C LEU A 142 12.51 2.34 -16.32
N GLN A 143 13.52 2.36 -15.46
CA GLN A 143 14.20 1.14 -14.99
C GLN A 143 13.22 0.23 -14.23
N VAL A 144 12.41 0.80 -13.34
CA VAL A 144 11.39 0.03 -12.59
C VAL A 144 10.38 -0.59 -13.54
N ARG A 145 9.86 0.16 -14.52
CA ARG A 145 8.93 -0.37 -15.54
C ARG A 145 9.56 -1.49 -16.37
N PHE A 146 10.81 -1.32 -16.78
CA PHE A 146 11.55 -2.34 -17.52
C PHE A 146 11.70 -3.64 -16.70
N ASP A 147 12.14 -3.54 -15.44
CA ASP A 147 12.29 -4.69 -14.54
C ASP A 147 10.94 -5.36 -14.24
N THR A 148 9.89 -4.56 -14.02
CA THR A 148 8.53 -5.05 -13.81
C THR A 148 8.05 -5.86 -15.02
N HIS A 149 8.19 -5.30 -16.22
CA HIS A 149 7.79 -5.99 -17.46
C HIS A 149 8.61 -7.26 -17.69
N LYS A 150 9.89 -7.26 -17.31
CA LYS A 150 10.79 -8.40 -17.53
C LYS A 150 10.57 -9.53 -16.53
N TYR A 151 10.37 -9.21 -15.24
CA TYR A 151 10.44 -10.19 -14.16
C TYR A 151 9.12 -10.43 -13.43
N ALA A 152 8.18 -9.47 -13.44
CA ALA A 152 6.94 -9.58 -12.70
C ALA A 152 5.80 -10.17 -13.55
N LYS A 153 6.02 -11.38 -14.06
CA LYS A 153 5.07 -12.15 -14.87
C LYS A 153 4.70 -13.45 -14.16
N ILE A 154 3.56 -14.02 -14.53
CA ILE A 154 3.24 -15.39 -14.16
C ILE A 154 3.76 -16.29 -15.30
N ASP A 155 4.76 -17.09 -15.00
CA ASP A 155 5.39 -17.97 -15.97
C ASP A 155 4.61 -19.30 -16.14
N SER A 156 3.82 -19.67 -15.12
CA SER A 156 3.00 -20.89 -15.13
C SER A 156 1.56 -20.58 -15.55
N PHE A 157 1.05 -21.28 -16.56
CA PHE A 157 -0.33 -21.14 -16.99
C PHE A 157 -1.35 -21.53 -15.89
N GLU A 158 -1.01 -22.49 -15.02
CA GLU A 158 -1.87 -22.88 -13.90
C GLU A 158 -1.92 -21.80 -12.82
N ASP A 159 -0.79 -21.14 -12.51
CA ASP A 159 -0.76 -19.99 -11.61
C ASP A 159 -1.55 -18.82 -12.19
N PHE A 160 -1.42 -18.56 -13.49
CA PHE A 160 -2.21 -17.58 -14.21
C PHE A 160 -3.71 -17.85 -14.11
N LYS A 161 -4.15 -19.08 -14.39
CA LYS A 161 -5.56 -19.48 -14.28
C LYS A 161 -6.08 -19.28 -12.86
N SER A 162 -5.32 -19.75 -11.87
CA SER A 162 -5.67 -19.63 -10.45
C SER A 162 -5.81 -18.18 -10.03
N PHE A 163 -4.84 -17.36 -10.43
CA PHE A 163 -4.84 -15.91 -10.18
C PHE A 163 -6.02 -15.22 -10.88
N TYR A 164 -6.24 -15.52 -12.17
CA TYR A 164 -7.32 -14.91 -12.95
C TYR A 164 -8.70 -15.29 -12.42
N LYS A 165 -8.89 -16.56 -12.03
CA LYS A 165 -10.11 -17.02 -11.36
C LYS A 165 -10.38 -16.28 -10.06
N TRP A 166 -9.34 -16.10 -9.24
CA TRP A 166 -9.44 -15.27 -8.04
C TRP A 166 -9.77 -13.81 -8.36
N LYS A 167 -9.08 -13.20 -9.32
CA LYS A 167 -9.34 -11.81 -9.73
C LYS A 167 -10.78 -11.60 -10.19
N LEU A 168 -11.35 -12.55 -10.90
CA LEU A 168 -12.76 -12.51 -11.32
C LEU A 168 -13.74 -12.73 -10.17
N SER A 169 -13.33 -13.38 -9.09
CA SER A 169 -14.15 -13.59 -7.89
C SER A 169 -14.18 -12.37 -6.96
N LEU A 170 -13.28 -11.40 -7.17
CA LEU A 170 -13.32 -10.14 -6.41
C LEU A 170 -14.63 -9.41 -6.74
N PRO A 171 -15.30 -8.83 -5.75
CA PRO A 171 -16.47 -7.99 -6.00
C PRO A 171 -16.06 -6.93 -7.01
N SER A 172 -16.72 -6.93 -8.16
CA SER A 172 -16.50 -5.87 -9.13
C SER A 172 -16.85 -4.55 -8.47
N ASN A 173 -15.90 -3.62 -8.36
CA ASN A 173 -16.13 -2.23 -7.99
C ASN A 173 -16.99 -1.52 -9.07
N LYS A 174 -18.04 -2.21 -9.57
CA LYS A 174 -19.06 -1.67 -10.48
C LYS A 174 -20.09 -0.79 -9.75
N LYS A 175 -19.71 -0.13 -8.67
CA LYS A 175 -20.57 0.88 -8.03
C LYS A 175 -20.04 2.29 -8.16
N SER A 176 -19.37 2.62 -9.25
CA SER A 176 -18.96 4.01 -9.49
C SER A 176 -19.39 4.62 -10.83
N ASN A 177 -20.18 3.94 -11.70
CA ASN A 177 -20.56 4.57 -12.98
C ASN A 177 -22.03 4.45 -13.40
N GLU A 178 -22.95 4.12 -12.53
CA GLU A 178 -24.39 4.12 -12.90
C GLU A 178 -25.26 5.06 -12.05
N ASN A 179 -24.73 6.19 -11.61
CA ASN A 179 -25.58 7.31 -11.14
C ASN A 179 -24.85 8.65 -11.12
N SER A 180 -24.07 8.95 -12.15
CA SER A 180 -23.36 10.23 -12.27
C SER A 180 -24.22 11.41 -12.70
N ASN A 181 -25.55 11.28 -12.67
CA ASN A 181 -26.50 12.38 -12.93
C ASN A 181 -27.34 12.75 -11.70
N LYS A 182 -26.84 12.50 -10.48
CA LYS A 182 -27.44 13.13 -9.30
C LYS A 182 -26.60 14.34 -8.91
N ILE A 183 -27.22 15.51 -9.10
CA ILE A 183 -26.89 16.81 -8.51
C ILE A 183 -25.88 16.64 -7.35
N LEU A 184 -24.63 17.05 -7.58
CA LEU A 184 -23.59 17.16 -6.56
C LEU A 184 -24.09 18.16 -5.51
N ASN A 185 -24.81 17.67 -4.53
CA ASN A 185 -25.15 18.44 -3.36
C ASN A 185 -23.84 18.78 -2.65
N ASN A 186 -23.56 20.06 -2.54
CA ASN A 186 -22.46 20.69 -1.86
C ASN A 186 -22.45 20.27 -0.39
N LYS A 187 -21.93 19.07 -0.08
CA LYS A 187 -21.91 18.53 1.28
C LYS A 187 -20.58 18.84 1.93
N ASN A 188 -20.63 19.44 3.10
CA ASN A 188 -19.45 19.49 3.97
C ASN A 188 -19.13 18.08 4.46
N ILE A 189 -17.89 17.66 4.26
CA ILE A 189 -17.35 16.39 4.74
C ILE A 189 -16.24 16.67 5.74
N LYS A 190 -16.22 15.88 6.79
CA LYS A 190 -15.18 15.94 7.82
C LYS A 190 -14.17 14.85 7.55
N LEU A 191 -12.91 15.23 7.34
CA LEU A 191 -11.83 14.30 7.00
C LEU A 191 -10.83 14.22 8.17
N THR A 192 -10.35 13.03 8.42
CA THR A 192 -9.27 12.74 9.38
C THR A 192 -8.02 12.33 8.63
N PHE A 193 -6.85 12.75 9.10
CA PHE A 193 -5.58 12.52 8.44
C PHE A 193 -4.60 11.77 9.32
N ASN A 194 -3.84 10.90 8.69
CA ASN A 194 -2.60 10.35 9.22
C ASN A 194 -1.44 10.81 8.34
N ILE A 195 -0.49 11.49 8.92
CA ILE A 195 0.69 11.98 8.19
C ILE A 195 1.90 11.20 8.71
N ASN A 196 2.55 10.41 7.85
CA ASN A 196 3.74 9.60 8.16
C ASN A 196 3.58 8.62 9.33
N GLY A 197 2.38 8.05 9.50
CA GLY A 197 2.14 7.11 10.61
C GLY A 197 1.79 7.79 11.94
N GLU A 198 1.88 9.10 12.04
CA GLU A 198 1.39 9.83 13.21
C GLU A 198 -0.08 10.22 13.02
N PRO A 199 -1.00 9.73 13.85
CA PRO A 199 -2.38 10.13 13.77
C PRO A 199 -2.50 11.59 14.19
N ILE A 200 -2.64 12.47 13.22
CA ILE A 200 -3.05 13.86 13.50
C ILE A 200 -4.55 13.80 13.76
N LYS A 201 -4.94 13.82 15.03
CA LYS A 201 -6.36 13.90 15.46
C LYS A 201 -7.02 15.25 15.10
N LYS A 202 -6.56 15.91 14.05
CA LYS A 202 -7.16 17.14 13.53
C LYS A 202 -8.06 16.78 12.38
N CYS A 203 -9.31 17.20 12.46
CA CYS A 203 -10.27 17.05 11.40
C CYS A 203 -10.33 18.33 10.58
N ILE A 204 -10.45 18.21 9.27
CA ILE A 204 -10.73 19.35 8.39
C ILE A 204 -12.16 19.19 7.86
N ASN A 205 -12.93 20.27 7.95
CA ASN A 205 -14.20 20.36 7.27
C ASN A 205 -13.93 20.81 5.82
N CYS A 206 -14.21 19.97 4.88
CA CYS A 206 -14.01 20.21 3.46
C CYS A 206 -15.32 20.16 2.72
N ASN A 207 -15.35 20.78 1.54
CA ASN A 207 -16.45 20.62 0.60
C ASN A 207 -16.18 19.41 -0.30
N SER A 208 -17.19 18.60 -0.58
CA SER A 208 -17.08 17.46 -1.49
C SER A 208 -16.61 17.82 -2.90
N ASN A 209 -16.85 19.07 -3.32
CA ASN A 209 -16.40 19.60 -4.62
C ASN A 209 -14.96 20.13 -4.60
N MET A 210 -14.30 20.16 -3.45
CA MET A 210 -12.89 20.58 -3.33
C MET A 210 -11.99 19.64 -4.12
N ARG A 211 -10.97 20.17 -4.79
CA ARG A 211 -9.95 19.39 -5.47
C ARG A 211 -8.80 19.03 -4.54
N ILE A 212 -8.04 18.01 -4.90
CA ILE A 212 -6.90 17.53 -4.09
C ILE A 212 -5.85 18.63 -3.86
N GLY A 213 -5.59 19.50 -4.84
CA GLY A 213 -4.66 20.64 -4.68
C GLY A 213 -5.08 21.61 -3.59
N GLU A 214 -6.37 21.94 -3.49
CA GLU A 214 -6.92 22.78 -2.43
C GLU A 214 -6.86 22.11 -1.05
N LEU A 215 -7.13 20.78 -1.04
CA LEU A 215 -6.99 19.95 0.16
C LEU A 215 -5.55 19.95 0.66
N ARG A 216 -4.57 19.76 -0.23
CA ARG A 216 -3.14 19.81 0.09
C ARG A 216 -2.73 21.11 0.75
N THR A 217 -3.17 22.24 0.18
CA THR A 217 -2.93 23.57 0.75
C THR A 217 -3.47 23.69 2.16
N SER A 218 -4.69 23.21 2.39
CA SER A 218 -5.36 23.24 3.71
C SER A 218 -4.63 22.37 4.73
N ILE A 219 -4.18 21.18 4.34
CA ILE A 219 -3.46 20.24 5.22
C ILE A 219 -2.05 20.77 5.52
N SER A 220 -1.33 21.30 4.51
CA SER A 220 0.00 21.90 4.70
C SER A 220 -0.05 23.04 5.71
N LYS A 221 -1.02 23.92 5.60
CA LYS A 221 -1.23 25.02 6.57
C LYS A 221 -1.52 24.49 7.98
N MET A 222 -2.31 23.44 8.11
CA MET A 222 -2.63 22.82 9.40
C MET A 222 -1.45 22.09 10.01
N ALA A 223 -0.64 21.41 9.20
CA ALA A 223 0.54 20.67 9.62
C ALA A 223 1.75 21.56 9.91
N GLY A 224 1.72 22.83 9.49
CA GLY A 224 2.82 23.78 9.64
C GLY A 224 4.04 23.45 8.76
N ARG A 225 3.85 22.65 7.72
CA ARG A 225 4.88 22.24 6.74
C ARG A 225 4.29 22.04 5.36
N ASP A 226 5.13 22.10 4.33
CA ASP A 226 4.70 21.86 2.96
C ASP A 226 4.41 20.37 2.74
N LEU A 227 3.19 20.06 2.29
CA LEU A 227 2.72 18.74 1.95
C LEU A 227 2.18 18.66 0.51
N MET A 228 2.59 19.62 -0.35
CA MET A 228 2.09 19.73 -1.72
C MET A 228 2.47 18.55 -2.61
N TRP A 229 3.61 17.90 -2.32
CA TRP A 229 4.16 16.80 -3.11
C TRP A 229 3.87 15.43 -2.51
N GLU A 230 3.12 15.38 -1.42
CA GLU A 230 2.79 14.16 -0.71
C GLU A 230 1.74 13.32 -1.46
N ILE A 231 1.79 12.00 -1.24
CA ILE A 231 0.81 11.07 -1.77
C ILE A 231 -0.37 10.97 -0.80
N TYR A 232 -1.56 11.20 -1.28
CA TYR A 232 -2.80 11.11 -0.52
C TYR A 232 -3.49 9.79 -0.85
N ILE A 233 -3.67 8.94 0.16
CA ILE A 233 -4.26 7.61 0.03
C ILE A 233 -5.57 7.53 0.82
N TYR A 234 -6.61 7.08 0.17
CA TYR A 234 -7.90 6.78 0.77
C TYR A 234 -8.31 5.36 0.40
N GLU A 235 -8.65 4.54 1.40
CA GLU A 235 -8.98 3.12 1.21
C GLU A 235 -7.95 2.37 0.34
N GLY A 236 -6.67 2.65 0.58
CA GLY A 236 -5.55 1.98 -0.09
C GLY A 236 -5.27 2.41 -1.53
N ARG A 237 -5.98 3.41 -2.07
CA ARG A 237 -5.75 3.95 -3.41
C ARG A 237 -5.29 5.40 -3.32
N LYS A 238 -4.40 5.77 -4.22
CA LYS A 238 -4.01 7.16 -4.41
C LYS A 238 -5.22 7.96 -4.89
N LEU A 239 -5.42 9.15 -4.32
CA LEU A 239 -6.45 10.07 -4.78
C LEU A 239 -6.05 10.64 -6.15
N ASP A 240 -7.00 10.65 -7.09
CA ASP A 240 -6.81 11.27 -8.40
C ASP A 240 -6.88 12.80 -8.28
N GLU A 241 -5.79 13.46 -8.66
CA GLU A 241 -5.62 14.91 -8.52
C GLU A 241 -6.56 15.72 -9.44
N ASN A 242 -7.04 15.09 -10.51
CA ASN A 242 -7.96 15.73 -11.46
C ASN A 242 -9.42 15.70 -11.00
N LEU A 243 -9.72 14.84 -10.01
CA LEU A 243 -11.06 14.66 -9.48
C LEU A 243 -11.25 15.46 -8.18
N THR A 244 -12.52 15.77 -7.88
CA THR A 244 -12.91 16.34 -6.58
C THR A 244 -12.88 15.28 -5.49
N LEU A 245 -12.98 15.70 -4.22
CA LEU A 245 -13.04 14.77 -3.07
C LEU A 245 -14.24 13.83 -3.19
N GLY A 246 -15.39 14.33 -3.62
CA GLY A 246 -16.59 13.52 -3.82
C GLY A 246 -16.46 12.50 -4.97
N GLU A 247 -15.84 12.89 -6.09
CA GLU A 247 -15.55 12.00 -7.23
C GLU A 247 -14.50 10.94 -6.86
N ASN A 248 -13.55 11.26 -5.98
CA ASN A 248 -12.65 10.31 -5.36
C ASN A 248 -13.35 9.37 -4.36
N GLY A 249 -14.64 9.56 -4.11
CA GLY A 249 -15.45 8.71 -3.24
C GLY A 249 -15.36 9.04 -1.74
N LEU A 250 -14.74 10.18 -1.37
CA LEU A 250 -14.64 10.57 0.02
C LEU A 250 -15.99 10.98 0.60
N LYS A 251 -16.25 10.52 1.82
CA LYS A 251 -17.46 10.80 2.59
C LYS A 251 -17.10 11.45 3.92
N SER A 252 -18.08 11.94 4.66
CA SER A 252 -17.84 12.40 6.02
C SER A 252 -17.23 11.27 6.86
N GLU A 253 -16.29 11.62 7.72
CA GLU A 253 -15.49 10.72 8.55
C GLU A 253 -14.49 9.83 7.75
N SER A 254 -14.24 10.11 6.46
CA SER A 254 -13.19 9.43 5.71
C SER A 254 -11.82 9.70 6.32
N PHE A 255 -11.00 8.63 6.36
CA PHE A 255 -9.64 8.67 6.88
C PHE A 255 -8.65 8.65 5.71
N ILE A 256 -7.83 9.69 5.61
CA ILE A 256 -6.83 9.83 4.55
C ILE A 256 -5.44 9.62 5.15
N THR A 257 -4.67 8.72 4.56
CA THR A 257 -3.25 8.59 4.85
C THR A 257 -2.48 9.50 3.91
N VAL A 258 -1.75 10.46 4.48
CA VAL A 258 -0.81 11.31 3.76
C VAL A 258 0.57 10.71 3.97
N ILE A 259 1.22 10.36 2.88
CA ILE A 259 2.52 9.74 2.90
C ILE A 259 3.52 10.74 2.35
N SER A 260 4.40 11.22 3.20
CA SER A 260 5.52 12.06 2.78
C SER A 260 6.49 11.24 1.94
N ASP A 261 6.81 11.75 0.78
CA ASP A 261 8.06 11.41 0.11
C ASP A 261 9.16 12.10 0.95
N VAL A 262 9.60 11.39 2.01
CA VAL A 262 10.43 12.00 3.06
C VAL A 262 11.76 12.44 2.49
N HIS A 263 11.87 13.71 2.23
CA HIS A 263 13.16 14.38 2.19
C HIS A 263 13.55 14.71 3.64
N TYR A 264 14.37 13.87 4.25
CA TYR A 264 15.23 14.21 5.37
C TYR A 264 16.68 14.16 4.93
#